data_1c911c845a6f416980bd4d51688ea772
#
_entry.id   1c911c845a6f416980bd4d51688ea772
#
_cell.length_a   1.000
_cell.length_b   1.000
_cell.length_c   1.000
_cell.angle_alpha   90.00
_cell.angle_beta   90.00
_cell.angle_gamma   90.00
#
_symmetry.space_group_name_H-M   'P 1'
#
loop_
_entity.id
_entity.type
_entity.pdbx_description
1 polymer ?
#
loop_
_entity_poly.entity_id
_entity_poly.type
_entity_poly.pdbx_seq_one_letter_code
_entity_poly.pdbx_strand_id
1 'polypeptide(L)'
;MNLKYNTFIQYTSKNRGAEIMEMTECINFLLTQAQQKVFKYLKSELDPFNVTPVQYGVLQCLWDEGSQTPKQIGNVLSLDGSTITGILDRLENKALLMRNIGREDRRTIKVELTEKGSKLREPIGKIIEEVNKEVLKQFNSEEKDQLKKILKRI
;
A
#
# COMPACT_ATOMS: atom_id res chain seq x y z
N MET A 1 15.31 19.55 -7.33
CA MET A 1 14.86 19.55 -5.94
C MET A 1 15.84 18.74 -5.07
N ASN A 2 17.13 19.10 -5.12
CA ASN A 2 18.23 18.34 -4.54
C ASN A 2 19.13 19.13 -3.55
N LEU A 3 18.79 20.39 -3.23
CA LEU A 3 19.68 21.22 -2.39
C LEU A 3 19.46 21.11 -0.88
N LYS A 4 18.27 20.70 -0.42
CA LYS A 4 17.99 20.62 1.04
C LYS A 4 18.55 19.35 1.72
N TYR A 5 18.76 18.28 0.97
CA TYR A 5 19.29 17.01 1.52
C TYR A 5 20.81 17.05 1.71
N ASN A 6 21.55 17.76 0.86
CA ASN A 6 23.02 17.88 0.97
C ASN A 6 23.45 18.69 2.22
N THR A 7 22.65 19.65 2.67
CA THR A 7 22.98 20.48 3.84
C THR A 7 22.81 19.70 5.13
N PHE A 8 21.88 18.74 5.20
CA PHE A 8 21.66 17.92 6.39
C PHE A 8 22.78 16.87 6.58
N ILE A 9 23.30 16.31 5.50
CA ILE A 9 24.42 15.33 5.51
C ILE A 9 25.72 15.98 6.00
N GLN A 10 25.97 17.24 5.68
CA GLN A 10 27.17 17.96 6.16
C GLN A 10 27.12 18.33 7.66
N TYR A 11 25.93 18.37 8.26
CA TYR A 11 25.81 18.76 9.68
C TYR A 11 26.13 17.61 10.65
N THR A 12 26.02 16.35 10.22
CA THR A 12 26.23 15.18 11.08
C THR A 12 27.68 14.68 11.13
N SER A 13 28.55 15.10 10.22
CA SER A 13 29.93 14.60 10.15
C SER A 13 30.90 15.22 11.15
N LYS A 14 30.45 16.11 12.05
CA LYS A 14 31.34 16.92 12.92
C LYS A 14 31.33 16.59 14.41
N ASN A 15 30.58 15.57 14.86
CA ASN A 15 30.60 15.16 16.29
C ASN A 15 30.97 13.69 16.46
N ARG A 16 32.10 13.51 17.02
CA ARG A 16 32.93 12.34 17.26
C ARG A 16 32.47 11.48 18.42
N GLY A 17 32.62 10.16 18.33
CA GLY A 17 32.77 9.23 19.44
C GLY A 17 31.84 8.01 19.50
N ALA A 18 30.77 7.98 18.77
CA ALA A 18 30.02 6.75 18.42
C ALA A 18 29.97 6.66 16.91
N GLU A 19 30.11 5.49 16.33
CA GLU A 19 29.78 5.24 14.92
C GLU A 19 28.28 5.52 14.77
N ILE A 20 27.96 6.78 14.48
CA ILE A 20 26.57 7.17 14.16
C ILE A 20 26.32 6.64 12.77
N MET A 21 25.46 5.62 12.67
CA MET A 21 24.99 5.06 11.41
C MET A 21 24.53 6.19 10.48
N GLU A 22 25.09 6.25 9.28
CA GLU A 22 24.66 7.22 8.28
C GLU A 22 23.19 6.98 7.91
N MET A 23 22.44 8.05 7.71
CA MET A 23 21.02 7.97 7.35
C MET A 23 20.80 7.09 6.09
N THR A 24 21.78 7.07 5.19
CA THR A 24 21.79 6.25 3.96
C THR A 24 21.93 4.76 4.23
N GLU A 25 22.36 4.33 5.40
CA GLU A 25 22.46 2.94 5.83
C GLU A 25 21.29 2.52 6.73
N CYS A 26 20.50 3.47 7.20
CA CYS A 26 19.34 3.20 8.04
C CYS A 26 18.24 2.49 7.24
N ILE A 27 17.94 1.23 7.57
CA ILE A 27 16.94 0.41 6.88
C ILE A 27 15.56 1.07 6.87
N ASN A 28 15.12 1.66 7.98
CA ASN A 28 13.85 2.38 8.01
C ASN A 28 13.82 3.55 7.02
N PHE A 29 14.90 4.29 6.89
CA PHE A 29 14.99 5.39 5.94
C PHE A 29 14.97 4.90 4.48
N LEU A 30 15.72 3.84 4.16
CA LEU A 30 15.75 3.23 2.83
C LEU A 30 14.38 2.68 2.43
N LEU A 31 13.70 1.96 3.33
CA LEU A 31 12.35 1.43 3.09
C LEU A 31 11.34 2.57 2.91
N THR A 32 11.42 3.62 3.74
CA THR A 32 10.54 4.78 3.62
C THR A 32 10.70 5.48 2.28
N GLN A 33 11.95 5.69 1.84
CA GLN A 33 12.21 6.31 0.53
C GLN A 33 11.71 5.45 -0.63
N ALA A 34 11.97 4.14 -0.59
CA ALA A 34 11.51 3.21 -1.61
C ALA A 34 9.99 3.20 -1.66
N GLN A 35 9.33 3.06 -0.51
CA GLN A 35 7.87 3.07 -0.39
C GLN A 35 7.26 4.37 -0.91
N GLN A 36 7.81 5.55 -0.57
CA GLN A 36 7.29 6.82 -1.06
C GLN A 36 7.38 6.96 -2.58
N LYS A 37 8.47 6.49 -3.20
CA LYS A 37 8.63 6.50 -4.67
C LYS A 37 7.58 5.62 -5.34
N VAL A 38 7.47 4.37 -4.88
CA VAL A 38 6.49 3.41 -5.42
C VAL A 38 5.07 3.90 -5.19
N PHE A 39 4.76 4.39 -3.99
CA PHE A 39 3.44 4.89 -3.64
C PHE A 39 3.02 6.08 -4.52
N LYS A 40 3.93 7.05 -4.75
CA LYS A 40 3.65 8.21 -5.60
C LYS A 40 3.35 7.78 -7.04
N TYR A 41 4.12 6.83 -7.57
CA TYR A 41 3.90 6.31 -8.92
C TYR A 41 2.58 5.53 -8.99
N LEU A 42 2.36 4.58 -8.09
CA LEU A 42 1.10 3.83 -8.03
C LEU A 42 -0.11 4.75 -7.89
N LYS A 43 0.00 5.81 -7.07
CA LYS A 43 -1.08 6.79 -6.93
C LYS A 43 -1.43 7.46 -8.24
N SER A 44 -0.42 7.93 -9.01
CA SER A 44 -0.67 8.56 -10.31
C SER A 44 -1.36 7.64 -11.31
N GLU A 45 -1.00 6.35 -11.31
CA GLU A 45 -1.61 5.35 -12.20
C GLU A 45 -3.06 4.98 -11.79
N LEU A 46 -3.37 5.07 -10.49
CA LEU A 46 -4.72 4.80 -9.96
C LEU A 46 -5.65 6.02 -10.00
N ASP A 47 -5.13 7.23 -10.18
CA ASP A 47 -5.93 8.47 -10.21
C ASP A 47 -7.10 8.44 -11.24
N PRO A 48 -6.95 7.89 -12.46
CA PRO A 48 -8.05 7.77 -13.42
C PRO A 48 -9.25 6.95 -12.90
N PHE A 49 -9.02 6.03 -11.97
CA PHE A 49 -10.05 5.21 -11.34
C PHE A 49 -10.64 5.85 -10.08
N ASN A 50 -10.12 7.02 -9.69
CA ASN A 50 -10.46 7.67 -8.43
C ASN A 50 -10.26 6.73 -7.22
N VAL A 51 -9.17 5.95 -7.23
CA VAL A 51 -8.80 4.98 -6.18
C VAL A 51 -7.40 5.33 -5.67
N THR A 52 -7.26 5.43 -4.35
CA THR A 52 -5.93 5.60 -3.75
C THR A 52 -5.24 4.23 -3.53
N PRO A 53 -3.90 4.17 -3.39
CA PRO A 53 -3.19 2.91 -3.13
C PRO A 53 -3.73 2.12 -1.93
N VAL A 54 -4.14 2.82 -0.85
CA VAL A 54 -4.72 2.14 0.32
C VAL A 54 -6.12 1.63 0.03
N GLN A 55 -6.93 2.38 -0.72
CA GLN A 55 -8.25 1.93 -1.19
C GLN A 55 -8.14 0.73 -2.13
N TYR A 56 -7.14 0.73 -3.02
CA TYR A 56 -6.80 -0.46 -3.82
C TYR A 56 -6.52 -1.67 -2.93
N GLY A 57 -5.74 -1.53 -1.86
CA GLY A 57 -5.49 -2.63 -0.92
C GLY A 57 -6.77 -3.24 -0.36
N VAL A 58 -7.75 -2.41 0.03
CA VAL A 58 -9.08 -2.88 0.49
C VAL A 58 -9.83 -3.62 -0.61
N LEU A 59 -9.87 -3.05 -1.82
CA LEU A 59 -10.52 -3.69 -2.96
C LEU A 59 -9.85 -5.03 -3.30
N GLN A 60 -8.52 -5.11 -3.25
CA GLN A 60 -7.77 -6.34 -3.49
C GLN A 60 -8.14 -7.43 -2.48
N CYS A 61 -8.23 -7.12 -1.19
CA CYS A 61 -8.71 -8.08 -0.18
C CYS A 61 -10.08 -8.65 -0.54
N LEU A 62 -10.99 -7.79 -1.00
CA LEU A 62 -12.35 -8.21 -1.37
C LEU A 62 -12.42 -8.94 -2.71
N TRP A 63 -11.53 -8.65 -3.66
CA TRP A 63 -11.43 -9.40 -4.92
C TRP A 63 -10.90 -10.82 -4.72
N ASP A 64 -10.01 -11.01 -3.76
CA ASP A 64 -9.35 -12.30 -3.53
C ASP A 64 -10.18 -13.21 -2.62
N GLU A 65 -10.73 -12.67 -1.53
CA GLU A 65 -11.36 -13.44 -0.47
C GLU A 65 -12.90 -13.26 -0.40
N GLY A 66 -13.45 -12.37 -1.23
CA GLY A 66 -14.88 -12.04 -1.19
C GLY A 66 -15.28 -11.24 0.04
N SER A 67 -16.44 -11.59 0.63
CA SER A 67 -17.01 -10.88 1.77
C SER A 67 -16.15 -11.02 3.04
N GLN A 68 -15.74 -9.90 3.63
CA GLN A 68 -14.88 -9.86 4.83
C GLN A 68 -15.41 -8.88 5.88
N THR A 69 -15.01 -9.06 7.15
CA THR A 69 -15.22 -8.05 8.18
C THR A 69 -14.19 -6.93 8.08
N PRO A 70 -14.51 -5.69 8.55
CA PRO A 70 -13.52 -4.61 8.64
C PRO A 70 -12.25 -5.02 9.39
N LYS A 71 -12.39 -5.83 10.45
CA LYS A 71 -11.24 -6.35 11.24
C LYS A 71 -10.34 -7.26 10.41
N GLN A 72 -10.91 -8.15 9.58
CA GLN A 72 -10.12 -9.03 8.70
C GLN A 72 -9.32 -8.22 7.70
N ILE A 73 -9.97 -7.25 7.02
CA ILE A 73 -9.30 -6.36 6.05
C ILE A 73 -8.21 -5.54 6.75
N GLY A 74 -8.51 -4.95 7.92
CA GLY A 74 -7.54 -4.18 8.71
C GLY A 74 -6.30 -5.00 9.08
N ASN A 75 -6.49 -6.25 9.50
CA ASN A 75 -5.38 -7.16 9.84
C ASN A 75 -4.48 -7.45 8.63
N VAL A 76 -5.07 -7.74 7.45
CA VAL A 76 -4.30 -7.98 6.22
C VAL A 76 -3.46 -6.77 5.81
N LEU A 77 -4.04 -5.57 5.96
CA LEU A 77 -3.40 -4.32 5.56
C LEU A 77 -2.57 -3.67 6.69
N SER A 78 -2.48 -4.29 7.86
CA SER A 78 -1.82 -3.74 9.06
C SER A 78 -2.33 -2.34 9.43
N LEU A 79 -3.66 -2.14 9.34
CA LEU A 79 -4.34 -0.88 9.64
C LEU A 79 -5.16 -1.01 10.93
N ASP A 80 -5.19 0.07 11.70
CA ASP A 80 -6.04 0.19 12.88
C ASP A 80 -7.53 0.35 12.52
N GLY A 81 -8.42 0.11 13.51
CA GLY A 81 -9.87 0.12 13.30
C GLY A 81 -10.44 1.46 12.87
N SER A 82 -9.85 2.58 13.30
CA SER A 82 -10.31 3.92 12.92
C SER A 82 -9.93 4.23 11.48
N THR A 83 -8.71 3.89 11.09
CA THR A 83 -8.20 4.06 9.73
C THR A 83 -9.00 3.24 8.73
N ILE A 84 -9.23 1.94 9.01
CA ILE A 84 -10.00 1.08 8.11
C ILE A 84 -11.44 1.57 7.96
N THR A 85 -12.09 2.01 9.05
CA THR A 85 -13.44 2.55 9.00
C THR A 85 -13.52 3.74 8.04
N GLY A 86 -12.62 4.72 8.18
CA GLY A 86 -12.61 5.89 7.30
C GLY A 86 -12.31 5.57 5.83
N ILE A 87 -11.53 4.51 5.54
CA ILE A 87 -11.28 4.05 4.16
C ILE A 87 -12.55 3.41 3.59
N LEU A 88 -13.21 2.54 4.37
CA LEU A 88 -14.44 1.88 3.97
C LEU A 88 -15.56 2.89 3.71
N ASP A 89 -15.72 3.92 4.55
CA ASP A 89 -16.70 5.00 4.35
C ASP A 89 -16.50 5.69 2.99
N ARG A 90 -15.24 6.01 2.65
CA ARG A 90 -14.93 6.64 1.36
C ARG A 90 -15.19 5.73 0.16
N LEU A 91 -14.94 4.43 0.27
CA LEU A 91 -15.22 3.46 -0.79
C LEU A 91 -16.73 3.20 -0.94
N GLU A 92 -17.47 3.19 0.16
CA GLU A 92 -18.92 3.08 0.16
C GLU A 92 -19.57 4.32 -0.48
N ASN A 93 -19.11 5.53 -0.14
CA ASN A 93 -19.53 6.78 -0.79
C ASN A 93 -19.25 6.82 -2.30
N LYS A 94 -18.22 6.09 -2.77
CA LYS A 94 -17.92 5.89 -4.20
C LYS A 94 -18.77 4.79 -4.84
N ALA A 95 -19.62 4.12 -4.05
CA ALA A 95 -20.40 2.95 -4.43
C ALA A 95 -19.53 1.80 -4.98
N LEU A 96 -18.32 1.59 -4.43
CA LEU A 96 -17.42 0.50 -4.81
C LEU A 96 -17.59 -0.72 -3.91
N LEU A 97 -18.06 -0.52 -2.70
CA LEU A 97 -18.41 -1.56 -1.75
C LEU A 97 -19.70 -1.20 -0.99
N MET A 98 -20.23 -2.16 -0.25
CA MET A 98 -21.35 -1.99 0.66
C MET A 98 -21.08 -2.73 1.96
N ARG A 99 -21.72 -2.28 3.04
CA ARG A 99 -21.70 -2.97 4.34
C ARG A 99 -23.04 -3.61 4.59
N ASN A 100 -23.02 -4.90 4.89
CA ASN A 100 -24.20 -5.68 5.21
C ASN A 100 -24.10 -6.28 6.62
N ILE A 101 -25.23 -6.53 7.25
CA ILE A 101 -25.29 -7.33 8.47
C ILE A 101 -25.01 -8.79 8.10
N GLY A 102 -24.08 -9.43 8.80
CA GLY A 102 -23.73 -10.82 8.55
C GLY A 102 -24.97 -11.74 8.67
N ARG A 103 -25.12 -12.66 7.72
CA ARG A 103 -26.28 -13.57 7.66
C ARG A 103 -26.28 -14.57 8.84
N GLU A 104 -25.09 -15.00 9.28
CA GLU A 104 -24.92 -15.99 10.34
C GLU A 104 -24.90 -15.34 11.73
N ASP A 105 -24.34 -14.13 11.83
CA ASP A 105 -24.30 -13.36 13.08
C ASP A 105 -24.66 -11.89 12.79
N ARG A 106 -25.84 -11.50 13.28
CA ARG A 106 -26.39 -10.14 13.15
C ARG A 106 -25.56 -9.06 13.85
N ARG A 107 -24.59 -9.44 14.67
CA ARG A 107 -23.64 -8.52 15.33
C ARG A 107 -22.42 -8.22 14.46
N THR A 108 -22.24 -8.99 13.39
CA THR A 108 -21.07 -8.88 12.52
C THR A 108 -21.42 -8.07 11.28
N ILE A 109 -20.63 -7.03 11.02
CA ILE A 109 -20.68 -6.29 9.76
C ILE A 109 -19.79 -6.99 8.74
N LYS A 110 -20.31 -7.23 7.55
CA LYS A 110 -19.59 -7.74 6.38
C LYS A 110 -19.47 -6.66 5.33
N VAL A 111 -18.31 -6.58 4.70
CA VAL A 111 -17.99 -5.68 3.59
C VAL A 111 -17.97 -6.50 2.32
N GLU A 112 -18.67 -6.06 1.30
CA GLU A 112 -18.83 -6.74 0.03
C GLU A 112 -18.64 -5.75 -1.12
N LEU A 113 -18.12 -6.24 -2.24
CA LEU A 113 -18.02 -5.41 -3.45
C LEU A 113 -19.40 -5.18 -4.07
N THR A 114 -19.60 -3.99 -4.59
CA THR A 114 -20.69 -3.75 -5.56
C THR A 114 -20.28 -4.27 -6.94
N GLU A 115 -21.22 -4.29 -7.87
CA GLU A 115 -20.93 -4.57 -9.29
C GLU A 115 -19.88 -3.60 -9.85
N LYS A 116 -19.98 -2.32 -9.49
CA LYS A 116 -19.02 -1.29 -9.87
C LYS A 116 -17.62 -1.58 -9.30
N GLY A 117 -17.53 -1.95 -8.04
CA GLY A 117 -16.25 -2.33 -7.41
C GLY A 117 -15.64 -3.59 -8.03
N SER A 118 -16.48 -4.58 -8.35
CA SER A 118 -16.03 -5.83 -9.00
C SER A 118 -15.49 -5.58 -10.41
N LYS A 119 -16.10 -4.69 -11.19
CA LYS A 119 -15.65 -4.32 -12.54
C LYS A 119 -14.30 -3.63 -12.60
N LEU A 120 -13.82 -3.05 -11.48
CA LEU A 120 -12.50 -2.43 -11.40
C LEU A 120 -11.35 -3.45 -11.30
N ARG A 121 -11.62 -4.73 -11.01
CA ARG A 121 -10.57 -5.74 -10.82
C ARG A 121 -9.64 -5.85 -12.01
N GLU A 122 -10.19 -6.02 -13.20
CA GLU A 122 -9.40 -6.23 -14.41
C GLU A 122 -8.59 -5.00 -14.83
N PRO A 123 -9.18 -3.78 -14.99
CA PRO A 123 -8.41 -2.62 -15.40
C PRO A 123 -7.34 -2.22 -14.36
N ILE A 124 -7.65 -2.26 -13.06
CA ILE A 124 -6.66 -1.98 -12.02
C ILE A 124 -5.58 -3.07 -11.97
N GLY A 125 -5.94 -4.33 -12.16
CA GLY A 125 -4.96 -5.43 -12.23
C GLY A 125 -3.89 -5.19 -13.29
N LYS A 126 -4.28 -4.75 -14.49
CA LYS A 126 -3.34 -4.39 -15.56
C LYS A 126 -2.40 -3.24 -15.14
N ILE A 127 -2.95 -2.23 -14.50
CA ILE A 127 -2.14 -1.11 -13.96
C ILE A 127 -1.11 -1.60 -12.94
N ILE A 128 -1.52 -2.47 -12.01
CA ILE A 128 -0.60 -3.03 -11.01
C ILE A 128 0.53 -3.83 -11.66
N GLU A 129 0.23 -4.60 -12.69
CA GLU A 129 1.24 -5.34 -13.46
C GLU A 129 2.25 -4.39 -14.12
N GLU A 130 1.78 -3.32 -14.77
CA GLU A 130 2.66 -2.32 -15.41
C GLU A 130 3.48 -1.55 -14.39
N VAL A 131 2.89 -1.14 -13.25
CA VAL A 131 3.63 -0.51 -12.14
C VAL A 131 4.73 -1.43 -11.62
N ASN A 132 4.44 -2.71 -11.42
CA ASN A 132 5.43 -3.68 -10.98
C ASN A 132 6.56 -3.87 -12.01
N LYS A 133 6.24 -3.93 -13.30
CA LYS A 133 7.25 -4.00 -14.36
C LYS A 133 8.16 -2.78 -14.34
N GLU A 134 7.59 -1.58 -14.28
CA GLU A 134 8.33 -0.33 -14.31
C GLU A 134 9.22 -0.15 -13.07
N VAL A 135 8.68 -0.39 -11.87
CA VAL A 135 9.43 -0.30 -10.61
C VAL A 135 10.60 -1.28 -10.57
N LEU A 136 10.41 -2.46 -11.13
CA LEU A 136 11.40 -3.54 -11.08
C LEU A 136 12.22 -3.69 -12.36
N LYS A 137 12.10 -2.78 -13.34
CA LYS A 137 12.74 -2.93 -14.67
C LYS A 137 14.27 -3.01 -14.61
N GLN A 138 14.89 -2.35 -13.63
CA GLN A 138 16.35 -2.30 -13.49
C GLN A 138 16.94 -3.57 -12.83
N PHE A 139 16.09 -4.46 -12.30
CA PHE A 139 16.51 -5.69 -11.61
C PHE A 139 16.39 -6.89 -12.53
N ASN A 140 17.35 -7.83 -12.45
CA ASN A 140 17.24 -9.12 -13.11
C ASN A 140 16.23 -10.04 -12.37
N SER A 141 15.96 -11.23 -12.91
CA SER A 141 14.94 -12.13 -12.35
C SER A 141 15.28 -12.60 -10.93
N GLU A 142 16.54 -12.91 -10.67
CA GLU A 142 17.01 -13.38 -9.36
C GLU A 142 16.89 -12.28 -8.29
N GLU A 143 17.30 -11.06 -8.60
CA GLU A 143 17.18 -9.89 -7.73
C GLU A 143 15.71 -9.57 -7.38
N LYS A 144 14.80 -9.69 -8.36
CA LYS A 144 13.36 -9.51 -8.15
C LYS A 144 12.79 -10.52 -7.15
N ASP A 145 13.19 -11.77 -7.28
CA ASP A 145 12.74 -12.85 -6.41
C ASP A 145 13.34 -12.72 -5.00
N GLN A 146 14.60 -12.34 -4.90
CA GLN A 146 15.25 -12.06 -3.62
C GLN A 146 14.62 -10.89 -2.91
N LEU A 147 14.36 -9.77 -3.61
CA LEU A 147 13.69 -8.60 -3.03
C LEU A 147 12.32 -8.97 -2.45
N LYS A 148 11.48 -9.70 -3.21
CA LYS A 148 10.17 -10.16 -2.72
C LYS A 148 10.28 -11.05 -1.49
N LYS A 149 11.25 -11.99 -1.48
CA LYS A 149 11.49 -12.87 -0.33
C LYS A 149 11.91 -12.09 0.91
N ILE A 150 12.79 -11.10 0.75
CA ILE A 150 13.27 -10.27 1.86
C ILE A 150 12.12 -9.43 2.44
N LEU A 151 11.37 -8.73 1.59
CA LEU A 151 10.25 -7.89 2.02
C LEU A 151 9.13 -8.67 2.75
N LYS A 152 8.93 -9.95 2.41
CA LYS A 152 7.95 -10.83 3.09
C LYS A 152 8.40 -11.31 4.47
N ARG A 153 9.67 -11.12 4.84
CA ARG A 153 10.25 -11.59 6.10
C ARG A 153 10.41 -10.46 7.13
N ILE A 154 10.27 -9.22 6.71
CA ILE A 154 10.25 -8.04 7.56
C ILE A 154 8.86 -7.86 8.16
#